data_05056727c3397444cd21746b4512c7e5
#
_entry.id   05056727c3397444cd21746b4512c7e5
#
_cell.length_a   1.000
_cell.length_b   1.000
_cell.length_c   1.000
_cell.angle_alpha   90.00
_cell.angle_beta   90.00
_cell.angle_gamma   90.00
#
_symmetry.space_group_name_H-M   'P 1'
#
loop_
_entity.id
_entity.type
_entity.pdbx_description
1 polymer ?
#
loop_
_entity_poly.entity_id
_entity_poly.type
_entity_poly.pdbx_seq_one_letter_code
_entity_poly.pdbx_strand_id
1 'polypeptide(L)'
;MRGPAARAEYDRCVQDDTRTTPLRIDANRAEGTVRVEWADGHQTAYDAALLRWLCPCAYCRGEAGMPGWLDTNPTLTAEQTRLVDLSIVGNYALQPLWGDGHHTGYHTYMLLRDRCPCDECSRDRARRHEAHASSPGSPATGADDRHWHGGDR
;
A
#
# COMPACT_ATOMS: atom_id res chain seq x y z
N MET A 1 20.23 -12.55 -31.00
CA MET A 1 20.07 -11.11 -30.85
C MET A 1 18.63 -10.82 -30.45
N ARG A 2 18.40 -10.31 -29.26
CA ARG A 2 17.06 -9.90 -28.83
C ARG A 2 16.81 -8.49 -29.37
N GLY A 3 15.65 -8.26 -30.01
CA GLY A 3 15.32 -6.97 -30.60
C GLY A 3 15.11 -5.86 -29.54
N PRO A 4 15.09 -4.58 -29.93
CA PRO A 4 15.01 -3.45 -29.01
C PRO A 4 13.76 -3.47 -28.09
N ALA A 5 12.65 -4.05 -28.54
CA ALA A 5 11.44 -4.22 -27.76
C ALA A 5 11.62 -5.20 -26.57
N ALA A 6 12.28 -6.33 -26.79
CA ALA A 6 12.57 -7.32 -25.75
C ALA A 6 13.55 -6.78 -24.68
N ARG A 7 14.42 -5.86 -25.05
CA ARG A 7 15.35 -5.20 -24.14
C ARG A 7 14.64 -4.20 -23.24
N ALA A 8 13.70 -3.43 -23.80
CA ALA A 8 12.90 -2.49 -23.05
C ALA A 8 11.95 -3.17 -22.03
N GLU A 9 11.41 -4.35 -22.39
CA GLU A 9 10.61 -5.17 -21.47
C GLU A 9 11.46 -5.76 -20.34
N TYR A 10 12.65 -6.26 -20.65
CA TYR A 10 13.58 -6.78 -19.65
C TYR A 10 14.05 -5.68 -18.68
N ASP A 11 14.43 -4.50 -19.21
CA ASP A 11 14.86 -3.36 -18.40
C ASP A 11 13.71 -2.87 -17.48
N ARG A 12 12.47 -2.92 -17.93
CA ARG A 12 11.29 -2.59 -17.13
C ARG A 12 11.06 -3.59 -16.00
N CYS A 13 11.18 -4.89 -16.26
CA CYS A 13 11.06 -5.92 -15.22
C CYS A 13 12.15 -5.80 -14.16
N VAL A 14 13.39 -5.51 -14.56
CA VAL A 14 14.52 -5.33 -13.63
C VAL A 14 14.33 -4.05 -12.78
N GLN A 15 13.79 -2.98 -13.36
CA GLN A 15 13.48 -1.76 -12.62
C GLN A 15 12.33 -1.95 -11.63
N ASP A 16 11.34 -2.76 -11.96
CA ASP A 16 10.24 -3.10 -11.05
C ASP A 16 10.75 -3.93 -9.86
N ASP A 17 11.68 -4.86 -10.10
CA ASP A 17 12.28 -5.69 -9.06
C ASP A 17 13.12 -4.84 -8.08
N THR A 18 14.00 -3.97 -8.56
CA THR A 18 14.79 -3.08 -7.71
C THR A 18 13.94 -2.07 -6.94
N ARG A 19 12.86 -1.61 -7.54
CA ARG A 19 11.91 -0.68 -6.93
C ARG A 19 11.20 -1.29 -5.72
N THR A 20 10.94 -2.58 -5.71
CA THR A 20 10.21 -3.29 -4.66
C THR A 20 11.09 -4.21 -3.81
N THR A 21 12.41 -4.15 -3.99
CA THR A 21 13.38 -4.88 -3.18
C THR A 21 13.93 -4.00 -2.06
N PRO A 22 13.59 -4.27 -0.79
CA PRO A 22 14.16 -3.52 0.32
C PRO A 22 15.59 -3.98 0.60
N LEU A 23 16.50 -3.03 0.76
CA LEU A 23 17.87 -3.28 1.22
C LEU A 23 17.99 -3.18 2.74
N ARG A 24 17.21 -2.29 3.35
CA ARG A 24 17.20 -2.05 4.77
C ARG A 24 15.81 -1.65 5.25
N ILE A 25 15.45 -2.17 6.41
CA ILE A 25 14.19 -1.85 7.09
C ILE A 25 14.52 -1.50 8.54
N ASP A 26 14.19 -0.29 8.95
CA ASP A 26 14.36 0.21 10.32
C ASP A 26 13.00 0.56 10.91
N ALA A 27 12.66 -0.06 12.04
CA ALA A 27 11.43 0.23 12.77
C ALA A 27 11.74 0.91 14.10
N ASN A 28 11.32 2.15 14.26
CA ASN A 28 11.37 2.86 15.53
C ASN A 28 9.99 2.81 16.19
N ARG A 29 9.82 1.89 17.14
CA ARG A 29 8.54 1.67 17.83
C ARG A 29 8.17 2.84 18.75
N ALA A 30 9.16 3.52 19.32
CA ALA A 30 8.92 4.66 20.20
C ALA A 30 8.36 5.88 19.44
N GLU A 31 8.86 6.09 18.24
CA GLU A 31 8.38 7.15 17.34
C GLU A 31 7.22 6.70 16.44
N GLY A 32 6.93 5.40 16.39
CA GLY A 32 5.94 4.84 15.49
C GLY A 32 6.29 5.06 14.01
N THR A 33 7.56 4.87 13.64
CA THR A 33 8.04 5.12 12.28
C THR A 33 8.72 3.88 11.71
N VAL A 34 8.43 3.55 10.46
CA VAL A 34 9.14 2.51 9.71
C VAL A 34 9.80 3.13 8.49
N ARG A 35 11.12 2.95 8.36
CA ARG A 35 11.90 3.42 7.22
C ARG A 35 12.36 2.24 6.37
N VAL A 36 12.30 2.41 5.07
CA VAL A 36 12.72 1.40 4.10
C VAL A 36 13.65 2.04 3.08
N GLU A 37 14.83 1.45 2.90
CA GLU A 37 15.75 1.76 1.80
C GLU A 37 15.54 0.72 0.70
N TRP A 38 15.28 1.18 -0.51
CA TRP A 38 15.00 0.33 -1.66
C TRP A 38 16.23 0.16 -2.56
N ALA A 39 16.29 -0.94 -3.31
CA ALA A 39 17.41 -1.24 -4.20
C ALA A 39 17.57 -0.24 -5.37
N ASP A 40 16.52 0.50 -5.71
CA ASP A 40 16.56 1.60 -6.69
C ASP A 40 17.15 2.91 -6.10
N GLY A 41 17.60 2.91 -4.85
CA GLY A 41 18.13 4.08 -4.13
C GLY A 41 17.07 4.96 -3.46
N HIS A 42 15.80 4.63 -3.61
CA HIS A 42 14.72 5.39 -2.96
C HIS A 42 14.65 5.09 -1.46
N GLN A 43 14.27 6.08 -0.68
CA GLN A 43 14.03 5.94 0.75
C GLN A 43 12.59 6.35 1.07
N THR A 44 11.92 5.54 1.87
CA THR A 44 10.55 5.82 2.32
C THR A 44 10.48 5.81 3.84
N ALA A 45 9.73 6.74 4.41
CA ALA A 45 9.35 6.74 5.82
C ALA A 45 7.84 6.68 5.94
N TYR A 46 7.35 5.70 6.71
CA TYR A 46 5.94 5.54 7.01
C TYR A 46 5.72 5.81 8.49
N ASP A 47 4.77 6.66 8.82
CA ASP A 47 4.26 6.72 10.18
C ASP A 47 3.29 5.56 10.47
N ALA A 48 3.09 5.28 11.75
CA ALA A 48 2.26 4.17 12.19
C ALA A 48 0.79 4.33 11.79
N ALA A 49 0.27 5.54 11.76
CA ALA A 49 -1.10 5.81 11.34
C ALA A 49 -1.28 5.49 9.86
N LEU A 50 -0.36 5.93 9.00
CA LEU A 50 -0.37 5.62 7.58
C LEU A 50 -0.27 4.10 7.34
N LEU A 51 0.65 3.41 8.02
CA LEU A 51 0.77 1.95 7.90
C LEU A 51 -0.53 1.25 8.31
N ARG A 52 -1.16 1.69 9.39
CA ARG A 52 -2.45 1.13 9.81
C ARG A 52 -3.54 1.35 8.77
N TRP A 53 -3.59 2.55 8.16
CA TRP A 53 -4.50 2.85 7.06
C TRP A 53 -4.24 2.01 5.80
N LEU A 54 -3.01 1.63 5.55
CA LEU A 54 -2.63 0.81 4.41
C LEU A 54 -2.85 -0.70 4.64
N CYS A 55 -3.38 -1.10 5.79
CA CYS A 55 -3.63 -2.50 6.10
C CYS A 55 -4.49 -3.16 5.03
N PRO A 56 -4.00 -4.21 4.34
CA PRO A 56 -4.70 -4.81 3.20
C PRO A 56 -5.60 -5.99 3.57
N CYS A 57 -5.72 -6.33 4.87
CA CYS A 57 -6.48 -7.50 5.28
C CYS A 57 -8.00 -7.34 5.04
N ALA A 58 -8.71 -8.45 4.90
CA ALA A 58 -10.15 -8.48 4.66
C ALA A 58 -10.96 -7.75 5.74
N TYR A 59 -10.56 -7.85 7.00
CA TYR A 59 -11.20 -7.10 8.07
C TYR A 59 -11.12 -5.59 7.87
N CYS A 60 -9.95 -5.08 7.47
CA CYS A 60 -9.73 -3.65 7.28
C CYS A 60 -10.32 -3.09 5.98
N ARG A 61 -10.26 -3.87 4.90
CA ARG A 61 -10.65 -3.42 3.54
C ARG A 61 -11.98 -4.00 3.07
N GLY A 62 -12.55 -4.93 3.79
CA GLY A 62 -13.74 -5.64 3.37
C GLY A 62 -13.45 -6.78 2.40
N GLU A 63 -14.46 -7.58 2.18
CA GLU A 63 -14.41 -8.78 1.34
C GLU A 63 -15.78 -9.04 0.73
N ALA A 64 -15.80 -9.61 -0.47
CA ALA A 64 -17.03 -10.02 -1.15
C ALA A 64 -18.10 -8.90 -1.29
N GLY A 65 -17.67 -7.65 -1.49
CA GLY A 65 -18.56 -6.50 -1.64
C GLY A 65 -19.05 -5.89 -0.32
N MET A 66 -18.59 -6.41 0.82
CA MET A 66 -18.85 -5.80 2.14
C MET A 66 -17.74 -4.80 2.48
N PRO A 67 -18.08 -3.61 3.01
CA PRO A 67 -17.07 -2.62 3.40
C PRO A 67 -16.22 -3.13 4.55
N GLY A 68 -14.95 -2.74 4.54
CA GLY A 68 -14.02 -3.04 5.63
C GLY A 68 -14.21 -2.12 6.83
N TRP A 69 -13.57 -2.50 7.94
CA TRP A 69 -13.62 -1.71 9.15
C TRP A 69 -13.07 -0.28 8.94
N LEU A 70 -11.99 -0.13 8.18
CA LEU A 70 -11.40 1.19 7.88
C LEU A 70 -12.31 2.05 6.98
N ASP A 71 -13.15 1.45 6.18
CA ASP A 71 -14.10 2.20 5.31
C ASP A 71 -15.24 2.83 6.11
N THR A 72 -15.57 2.24 7.26
CA THR A 72 -16.66 2.68 8.13
C THR A 72 -16.19 3.46 9.37
N ASN A 73 -14.91 3.38 9.71
CA ASN A 73 -14.31 3.99 10.91
C ASN A 73 -13.14 4.89 10.51
N PRO A 74 -13.40 6.16 10.18
CA PRO A 74 -12.37 7.05 9.66
C PRO A 74 -11.34 7.53 10.70
N THR A 75 -11.55 7.21 11.98
CA THR A 75 -10.67 7.66 13.07
C THR A 75 -9.99 6.45 13.74
N LEU A 76 -8.67 6.46 13.77
CA LEU A 76 -7.87 5.46 14.46
C LEU A 76 -7.57 5.91 15.90
N THR A 77 -7.68 4.99 16.85
CA THR A 77 -7.27 5.22 18.23
C THR A 77 -5.75 5.11 18.41
N ALA A 78 -5.24 5.59 19.54
CA ALA A 78 -3.81 5.49 19.85
C ALA A 78 -3.33 4.03 19.91
N GLU A 79 -4.12 3.11 20.46
CA GLU A 79 -3.78 1.69 20.49
C GLU A 79 -3.74 1.05 19.08
N GLN A 80 -4.63 1.48 18.20
CA GLN A 80 -4.67 0.99 16.82
C GLN A 80 -3.50 1.47 15.97
N THR A 81 -2.86 2.56 16.37
CA THR A 81 -1.68 3.10 15.69
C THR A 81 -0.38 2.87 16.47
N ARG A 82 -0.43 2.22 17.62
CA ARG A 82 0.75 1.88 18.40
C ARG A 82 1.42 0.63 17.82
N LEU A 83 2.57 0.82 17.19
CA LEU A 83 3.36 -0.27 16.65
C LEU A 83 4.06 -1.04 17.79
N VAL A 84 3.63 -2.26 18.05
CA VAL A 84 4.19 -3.14 19.07
C VAL A 84 5.38 -3.94 18.54
N ASP A 85 5.21 -4.50 17.35
CA ASP A 85 6.26 -5.27 16.68
C ASP A 85 6.11 -5.22 15.16
N LEU A 86 7.17 -5.60 14.46
CA LEU A 86 7.22 -5.66 13.00
C LEU A 86 8.00 -6.89 12.58
N SER A 87 7.34 -7.82 11.92
CA SER A 87 7.95 -9.04 11.39
C SER A 87 8.13 -8.96 9.88
N ILE A 88 9.20 -9.56 9.39
CA ILE A 88 9.42 -9.78 7.95
C ILE A 88 8.77 -11.10 7.57
N VAL A 89 7.95 -11.09 6.53
CA VAL A 89 7.24 -12.28 6.03
C VAL A 89 7.83 -12.69 4.70
N GLY A 90 8.55 -13.81 4.70
CA GLY A 90 9.25 -14.27 3.50
C GLY A 90 10.18 -13.19 2.93
N ASN A 91 10.14 -13.01 1.62
CA ASN A 91 10.87 -11.97 0.89
C ASN A 91 9.93 -10.91 0.25
N TYR A 92 8.68 -10.80 0.71
CA TYR A 92 7.67 -10.03 -0.01
C TYR A 92 6.83 -9.07 0.84
N ALA A 93 6.82 -9.19 2.18
CA ALA A 93 5.94 -8.40 3.01
C ALA A 93 6.49 -8.10 4.41
N LEU A 94 5.89 -7.08 5.04
CA LEU A 94 5.99 -6.79 6.46
C LEU A 94 4.65 -7.09 7.14
N GLN A 95 4.71 -7.61 8.36
CA GLN A 95 3.54 -7.85 9.20
C GLN A 95 3.67 -7.05 10.49
N PRO A 96 2.97 -5.92 10.63
CA PRO A 96 2.91 -5.18 11.87
C PRO A 96 2.02 -5.86 12.90
N LEU A 97 2.42 -5.80 14.17
CA LEU A 97 1.58 -6.07 15.32
C LEU A 97 1.22 -4.75 16.00
N TRP A 98 -0.05 -4.49 16.16
CA TRP A 98 -0.58 -3.26 16.73
C TRP A 98 -1.00 -3.41 18.20
N GLY A 99 -1.11 -2.30 18.92
CA GLY A 99 -1.47 -2.29 20.33
C GLY A 99 -2.87 -2.83 20.63
N ASP A 100 -3.79 -2.79 19.67
CA ASP A 100 -5.11 -3.40 19.74
C ASP A 100 -5.11 -4.92 19.48
N GLY A 101 -3.93 -5.51 19.25
CA GLY A 101 -3.75 -6.93 18.92
C GLY A 101 -3.93 -7.26 17.44
N HIS A 102 -4.24 -6.29 16.57
CA HIS A 102 -4.37 -6.53 15.14
C HIS A 102 -3.02 -6.88 14.51
N HIS A 103 -2.97 -7.96 13.73
CA HIS A 103 -1.73 -8.46 13.10
C HIS A 103 -1.97 -9.19 11.77
N THR A 104 -3.17 -9.13 11.23
CA THR A 104 -3.54 -9.89 10.02
C THR A 104 -3.17 -9.20 8.71
N GLY A 105 -2.61 -7.99 8.76
CA GLY A 105 -2.22 -7.24 7.58
C GLY A 105 -0.81 -7.58 7.10
N TYR A 106 -0.70 -8.16 5.90
CA TYR A 106 0.57 -8.35 5.20
C TYR A 106 0.80 -7.18 4.24
N HIS A 107 1.67 -6.25 4.63
CA HIS A 107 2.02 -5.10 3.80
C HIS A 107 3.09 -5.53 2.81
N THR A 108 2.70 -5.89 1.60
CA THR A 108 3.66 -6.29 0.58
C THR A 108 4.59 -5.13 0.23
N TYR A 109 5.82 -5.43 -0.18
CA TYR A 109 6.78 -4.40 -0.61
C TYR A 109 6.26 -3.61 -1.81
N MET A 110 5.50 -4.26 -2.69
CA MET A 110 4.80 -3.59 -3.79
C MET A 110 3.79 -2.56 -3.26
N LEU A 111 2.91 -2.95 -2.33
CA LEU A 111 1.95 -2.04 -1.71
C LEU A 111 2.64 -0.87 -1.03
N LEU A 112 3.67 -1.13 -0.24
CA LEU A 112 4.43 -0.09 0.47
C LEU A 112 5.04 0.89 -0.54
N ARG A 113 5.71 0.39 -1.57
CA ARG A 113 6.36 1.24 -2.55
C ARG A 113 5.36 2.05 -3.38
N ASP A 114 4.22 1.47 -3.73
CA ASP A 114 3.16 2.18 -4.45
C ASP A 114 2.47 3.25 -3.60
N ARG A 115 2.45 3.08 -2.29
CA ARG A 115 1.87 4.01 -1.32
C ARG A 115 2.91 4.87 -0.61
N CYS A 116 4.12 4.98 -1.15
CA CYS A 116 5.15 5.87 -0.62
C CYS A 116 4.60 7.29 -0.43
N PRO A 117 4.72 7.88 0.78
CA PRO A 117 4.12 9.18 1.09
C PRO A 117 4.95 10.37 0.62
N CYS A 118 6.16 10.18 0.08
CA CYS A 118 6.99 11.29 -0.37
C CYS A 118 6.34 12.07 -1.51
N ASP A 119 6.69 13.35 -1.63
CA ASP A 119 6.10 14.26 -2.62
C ASP A 119 6.30 13.82 -4.07
N GLU A 120 7.45 13.25 -4.39
CA GLU A 120 7.76 12.76 -5.73
C GLU A 120 6.82 11.60 -6.11
N CYS A 121 6.73 10.56 -5.28
CA CYS A 121 5.86 9.42 -5.52
C CYS A 121 4.38 9.80 -5.51
N SER A 122 3.99 10.76 -4.68
CA SER A 122 2.61 11.27 -4.62
C SER A 122 2.23 12.00 -5.92
N ARG A 123 3.12 12.83 -6.44
CA ARG A 123 2.93 13.50 -7.73
C ARG A 123 2.88 12.50 -8.89
N ASP A 124 3.73 11.48 -8.87
CA ASP A 124 3.74 10.43 -9.91
C ASP A 124 2.45 9.61 -9.91
N ARG A 125 1.90 9.30 -8.73
CA ARG A 125 0.59 8.65 -8.63
C ARG A 125 -0.52 9.53 -9.20
N ALA A 126 -0.56 10.81 -8.86
CA ALA A 126 -1.55 11.75 -9.37
C ALA A 126 -1.50 11.82 -10.90
N ARG A 127 -0.31 11.96 -11.49
CA ARG A 127 -0.14 11.97 -12.95
C ARG A 127 -0.62 10.68 -13.62
N ARG A 128 -0.35 9.52 -13.03
CA ARG A 128 -0.81 8.23 -13.56
C ARG A 128 -2.33 8.10 -13.51
N HIS A 129 -2.97 8.59 -12.45
CA HIS A 129 -4.43 8.62 -12.34
C HIS A 129 -5.07 9.51 -13.39
N GLU A 130 -4.53 10.70 -13.62
CA GLU A 130 -5.01 11.65 -14.64
C GLU A 130 -4.86 11.06 -16.05
N ALA A 131 -3.71 10.45 -16.35
CA ALA A 131 -3.46 9.82 -17.65
C ALA A 131 -4.42 8.64 -17.91
N HIS A 132 -4.75 7.87 -16.87
CA HIS A 132 -5.69 6.76 -16.99
C HIS A 132 -7.13 7.22 -17.14
N ALA A 133 -7.53 8.26 -16.45
CA ALA A 133 -8.86 8.88 -16.58
C ALA A 133 -9.08 9.53 -17.94
N SER A 134 -8.01 9.97 -18.61
CA SER A 134 -8.06 10.63 -19.91
C SER A 134 -7.97 9.66 -21.10
N SER A 135 -7.78 8.36 -20.88
CA SER A 135 -7.70 7.37 -21.95
C SER A 135 -9.09 7.04 -22.48
N PRO A 136 -9.38 7.28 -23.79
CA PRO A 136 -10.67 6.92 -24.37
C PRO A 136 -10.81 5.40 -24.39
N GLY A 137 -11.77 4.88 -23.63
CA GLY A 137 -12.09 3.44 -23.58
C GLY A 137 -11.76 2.74 -22.28
N SER A 138 -11.15 3.37 -21.30
CA SER A 138 -11.19 2.85 -19.93
C SER A 138 -12.62 2.99 -19.41
N PRO A 139 -13.25 1.88 -18.93
CA PRO A 139 -14.47 2.04 -18.17
C PRO A 139 -14.13 2.98 -17.02
N ALA A 140 -14.87 4.06 -16.89
CA ALA A 140 -14.87 4.81 -15.66
C ALA A 140 -15.08 3.77 -14.56
N THR A 141 -14.04 3.48 -13.78
CA THR A 141 -14.23 2.95 -12.46
C THR A 141 -14.89 4.10 -11.71
N GLY A 142 -16.18 4.27 -12.02
CA GLY A 142 -17.04 5.03 -11.18
C GLY A 142 -16.78 4.49 -9.79
N ALA A 143 -16.48 5.36 -8.86
CA ALA A 143 -16.76 5.08 -7.48
C ALA A 143 -18.12 4.37 -7.56
N ASP A 144 -18.14 3.08 -7.24
CA ASP A 144 -19.38 2.34 -7.15
C ASP A 144 -20.13 2.94 -5.97
N ASP A 145 -20.83 4.02 -6.28
CA ASP A 145 -21.79 4.68 -5.42
C ASP A 145 -23.02 3.78 -5.40
N ARG A 146 -22.78 2.48 -5.11
CA ARG A 146 -23.84 1.58 -4.73
C ARG A 146 -24.30 1.95 -3.34
N HIS A 147 -25.05 3.02 -3.33
CA HIS A 147 -25.97 3.33 -2.27
C HIS A 147 -26.87 2.10 -2.06
N TRP A 148 -26.50 1.29 -1.07
CA TRP A 148 -27.27 0.12 -0.69
C TRP A 148 -28.55 0.59 -0.05
N HIS A 149 -29.63 0.60 -0.83
CA HIS A 149 -30.98 0.71 -0.30
C HIS A 149 -31.36 -0.65 0.29
N GLY A 150 -31.20 -0.77 1.61
CA GLY A 150 -31.81 -1.83 2.37
C GLY A 150 -33.32 -1.80 2.14
N GLY A 151 -33.80 -2.74 1.35
CA GLY A 151 -35.24 -2.96 1.20
C GLY A 151 -35.80 -3.55 2.48
N ASP A 152 -36.80 -2.89 3.02
CA ASP A 152 -37.67 -3.38 4.05
C ASP A 152 -38.25 -4.75 3.70
N ARG A 153 -38.18 -5.68 4.64
CA ARG A 153 -39.19 -6.71 4.85
C ARG A 153 -39.32 -6.98 6.33
#